data_cb6cb2a6af77a132fde56aac83b44372
#
_entry.id   cb6cb2a6af77a132fde56aac83b44372
#
_cell.length_a   1.000
_cell.length_b   1.000
_cell.length_c   1.000
_cell.angle_alpha   90.00
_cell.angle_beta   90.00
_cell.angle_gamma   90.00
#
_symmetry.space_group_name_H-M   'P 1'
#
loop_
_entity.id
_entity.type
_entity.pdbx_description
1 polymer ?
#
loop_
_entity_poly.entity_id
_entity_poly.type
_entity_poly.pdbx_seq_one_letter_code
_entity_poly.pdbx_strand_id
1 'polypeptide(L)'
;ENKPIFKEAFTIFGVFIILLTFVAGLLISQVSVREFLSDSGLAGARRIFVSLFQPNLKILDQAIFAAVETIYMAFIATAIALPFAFILGFFAARNLMEGSRIGMMIYTVNRFFLNLTRSIEPLVWAIIFSVWVGIGPFAGMLALMIHSISSLAKLYSEQIENISNDPIEAITATGAHPIQVIWYGVVPQ
;
A
#
# COMPACT_ATOMS: atom_id res chain seq x y z
N GLU A 1 7.78 39.68 32.68
CA GLU A 1 7.64 38.19 32.57
C GLU A 1 6.15 37.81 32.58
N ASN A 2 5.41 38.23 31.55
CA ASN A 2 4.03 37.87 31.32
C ASN A 2 4.01 36.60 30.44
N LYS A 3 3.98 35.41 31.02
CA LYS A 3 3.61 34.19 30.31
C LYS A 3 2.16 34.35 29.86
N PRO A 4 1.86 34.14 28.58
CA PRO A 4 0.53 34.40 28.06
C PRO A 4 -0.45 33.34 28.62
N ILE A 5 -1.31 33.75 29.56
CA ILE A 5 -2.45 33.01 30.10
C ILE A 5 -3.28 32.37 28.97
N PHE A 6 -3.29 32.98 27.78
CA PHE A 6 -3.88 32.44 26.55
C PHE A 6 -3.30 31.12 26.05
N LYS A 7 -1.98 30.90 26.20
CA LYS A 7 -1.37 29.61 25.75
C LYS A 7 -1.76 28.46 26.68
N GLU A 8 -1.82 28.70 27.98
CA GLU A 8 -2.23 27.68 28.94
C GLU A 8 -3.72 27.33 28.79
N ALA A 9 -4.59 28.34 28.62
CA ALA A 9 -6.00 28.13 28.36
C ALA A 9 -6.25 27.35 27.05
N PHE A 10 -5.50 27.64 25.97
CA PHE A 10 -5.60 26.94 24.70
C PHE A 10 -5.13 25.47 24.83
N THR A 11 -4.08 25.22 25.60
CA THR A 11 -3.59 23.87 25.86
C THR A 11 -4.59 23.06 26.68
N ILE A 12 -5.15 23.65 27.73
CA ILE A 12 -6.18 22.99 28.57
C ILE A 12 -7.44 22.66 27.74
N PHE A 13 -7.87 23.61 26.90
CA PHE A 13 -9.00 23.40 25.99
C PHE A 13 -8.73 22.30 24.96
N GLY A 14 -7.51 22.25 24.39
CA GLY A 14 -7.10 21.18 23.49
C GLY A 14 -7.09 19.80 24.15
N VAL A 15 -6.54 19.69 25.35
CA VAL A 15 -6.56 18.45 26.14
C VAL A 15 -7.99 18.02 26.46
N PHE A 16 -8.86 18.97 26.81
CA PHE A 16 -10.26 18.69 27.09
C PHE A 16 -11.00 18.13 25.86
N ILE A 17 -10.79 18.73 24.67
CA ILE A 17 -11.38 18.22 23.42
C ILE A 17 -10.88 16.80 23.12
N ILE A 18 -9.57 16.55 23.26
CA ILE A 18 -8.99 15.22 23.03
C ILE A 18 -9.63 14.19 23.97
N LEU A 19 -9.75 14.54 25.25
CA LEU A 19 -10.31 13.65 26.27
C LEU A 19 -11.80 13.39 26.01
N LEU A 20 -12.54 14.42 25.64
CA LEU A 20 -13.97 14.31 25.28
C LEU A 20 -14.15 13.45 24.03
N THR A 21 -13.32 13.62 23.01
CA THR A 21 -13.34 12.79 21.79
C THR A 21 -13.00 11.33 22.10
N PHE A 22 -12.03 11.11 22.99
CA PHE A 22 -11.66 9.76 23.41
C PHE A 22 -12.79 9.06 24.18
N VAL A 23 -13.41 9.75 25.13
CA VAL A 23 -14.57 9.21 25.88
C VAL A 23 -15.75 8.96 24.95
N ALA A 24 -16.06 9.90 24.07
CA ALA A 24 -17.11 9.72 23.06
C ALA A 24 -16.81 8.51 22.16
N GLY A 25 -15.56 8.35 21.73
CA GLY A 25 -15.11 7.18 20.96
C GLY A 25 -15.33 5.87 21.70
N LEU A 26 -14.99 5.78 22.99
CA LEU A 26 -15.24 4.60 23.81
C LEU A 26 -16.74 4.28 23.95
N LEU A 27 -17.57 5.30 24.10
CA LEU A 27 -19.02 5.13 24.23
C LEU A 27 -19.67 4.68 22.93
N ILE A 28 -19.28 5.30 21.80
CA ILE A 28 -19.79 4.94 20.44
C ILE A 28 -19.34 3.56 20.03
N SER A 29 -18.08 3.21 20.30
CA SER A 29 -17.50 1.90 19.93
C SER A 29 -17.98 0.76 20.85
N GLN A 30 -18.75 1.06 21.88
CA GLN A 30 -19.25 0.08 22.87
C GLN A 30 -18.13 -0.83 23.41
N VAL A 31 -16.93 -0.27 23.59
CA VAL A 31 -15.78 -1.01 24.12
C VAL A 31 -16.09 -1.43 25.56
N SER A 32 -16.34 -2.71 25.76
CA SER A 32 -16.65 -3.29 27.05
C SER A 32 -15.47 -4.11 27.56
N VAL A 33 -14.66 -3.49 28.42
CA VAL A 33 -13.58 -4.20 29.14
C VAL A 33 -14.15 -5.36 29.94
N ARG A 34 -15.40 -5.22 30.43
CA ARG A 34 -16.10 -6.27 31.17
C ARG A 34 -16.38 -7.49 30.27
N GLU A 35 -16.77 -7.29 29.01
CA GLU A 35 -16.97 -8.40 28.05
C GLU A 35 -15.65 -9.06 27.70
N PHE A 36 -14.58 -8.28 27.48
CA PHE A 36 -13.26 -8.80 27.22
C PHE A 36 -12.73 -9.69 28.36
N LEU A 37 -12.95 -9.29 29.61
CA LEU A 37 -12.55 -10.04 30.82
C LEU A 37 -13.65 -11.00 31.33
N SER A 38 -14.75 -11.15 30.60
CA SER A 38 -15.80 -12.10 30.96
C SER A 38 -15.33 -13.55 30.82
N ASP A 39 -15.95 -14.47 31.54
CA ASP A 39 -15.64 -15.89 31.41
C ASP A 39 -15.79 -16.40 29.96
N SER A 40 -16.77 -15.88 29.22
CA SER A 40 -16.96 -16.19 27.81
C SER A 40 -15.83 -15.64 26.91
N GLY A 41 -15.37 -14.40 27.16
CA GLY A 41 -14.26 -13.79 26.43
C GLY A 41 -12.94 -14.51 26.69
N LEU A 42 -12.64 -14.78 27.97
CA LEU A 42 -11.44 -15.54 28.37
C LEU A 42 -11.47 -17.00 27.88
N ALA A 43 -12.64 -17.65 27.91
CA ALA A 43 -12.79 -19.00 27.36
C ALA A 43 -12.60 -19.01 25.83
N GLY A 44 -13.10 -17.98 25.11
CA GLY A 44 -12.87 -17.80 23.68
C GLY A 44 -11.38 -17.63 23.36
N ALA A 45 -10.70 -16.72 24.07
CA ALA A 45 -9.26 -16.51 23.93
C ALA A 45 -8.48 -17.78 24.23
N ARG A 46 -8.75 -18.47 25.35
CA ARG A 46 -8.10 -19.72 25.72
C ARG A 46 -8.30 -20.79 24.64
N ARG A 47 -9.50 -20.91 24.06
CA ARG A 47 -9.77 -21.87 22.98
C ARG A 47 -8.86 -21.60 21.79
N ILE A 48 -8.72 -20.34 21.35
CA ILE A 48 -7.85 -19.98 20.23
C ILE A 48 -6.40 -20.33 20.56
N PHE A 49 -5.88 -19.90 21.72
CA PHE A 49 -4.50 -20.18 22.12
C PHE A 49 -4.22 -21.69 22.24
N VAL A 50 -5.10 -22.47 22.85
CA VAL A 50 -4.92 -23.92 22.97
C VAL A 50 -4.95 -24.59 21.59
N SER A 51 -5.85 -24.16 20.69
CA SER A 51 -5.96 -24.73 19.34
C SER A 51 -4.72 -24.42 18.48
N LEU A 52 -4.01 -23.31 18.71
CA LEU A 52 -2.77 -23.00 18.02
C LEU A 52 -1.63 -24.04 18.32
N PHE A 53 -1.65 -24.64 19.52
CA PHE A 53 -0.68 -25.66 19.90
C PHE A 53 -1.14 -27.09 19.58
N GLN A 54 -2.34 -27.24 19.00
CA GLN A 54 -2.90 -28.55 18.61
C GLN A 54 -3.25 -28.55 17.12
N PRO A 55 -2.25 -28.47 16.20
CA PRO A 55 -2.52 -28.44 14.77
C PRO A 55 -3.13 -29.77 14.31
N ASN A 56 -4.12 -29.67 13.45
CA ASN A 56 -4.73 -30.84 12.83
C ASN A 56 -3.85 -31.35 11.68
N LEU A 57 -2.98 -32.31 11.97
CA LEU A 57 -2.05 -32.87 10.98
C LEU A 57 -2.75 -33.64 9.84
N LYS A 58 -4.05 -33.98 9.98
CA LYS A 58 -4.79 -34.68 8.92
C LYS A 58 -5.02 -33.82 7.66
N ILE A 59 -4.93 -32.50 7.79
CA ILE A 59 -5.08 -31.57 6.66
C ILE A 59 -3.74 -31.05 6.16
N LEU A 60 -2.63 -31.60 6.62
CA LEU A 60 -1.27 -31.11 6.31
C LEU A 60 -1.01 -31.10 4.79
N ASP A 61 -1.38 -32.17 4.08
CA ASP A 61 -1.19 -32.27 2.64
C ASP A 61 -1.94 -31.16 1.89
N GLN A 62 -3.20 -30.91 2.29
CA GLN A 62 -3.99 -29.82 1.71
C GLN A 62 -3.42 -28.45 2.04
N ALA A 63 -2.92 -28.26 3.26
CA ALA A 63 -2.30 -27.00 3.68
C ALA A 63 -0.99 -26.73 2.92
N ILE A 64 -0.16 -27.74 2.71
CA ILE A 64 1.07 -27.62 1.90
C ILE A 64 0.71 -27.28 0.45
N PHE A 65 -0.26 -27.97 -0.15
CA PHE A 65 -0.69 -27.68 -1.51
C PHE A 65 -1.19 -26.24 -1.65
N ALA A 66 -2.06 -25.79 -0.74
CA ALA A 66 -2.56 -24.40 -0.73
C ALA A 66 -1.45 -23.36 -0.50
N ALA A 67 -0.45 -23.68 0.31
CA ALA A 67 0.70 -22.80 0.51
C ALA A 67 1.54 -22.68 -0.78
N VAL A 68 1.82 -23.78 -1.46
CA VAL A 68 2.52 -23.80 -2.75
C VAL A 68 1.72 -23.00 -3.79
N GLU A 69 0.43 -23.22 -3.89
CA GLU A 69 -0.47 -22.48 -4.79
C GLU A 69 -0.41 -20.97 -4.52
N THR A 70 -0.45 -20.56 -3.26
CA THR A 70 -0.34 -19.14 -2.85
C THR A 70 1.00 -18.53 -3.27
N ILE A 71 2.11 -19.27 -3.11
CA ILE A 71 3.44 -18.83 -3.54
C ILE A 71 3.48 -18.62 -5.06
N TYR A 72 2.95 -19.57 -5.83
CA TYR A 72 2.89 -19.42 -7.29
C TYR A 72 1.99 -18.26 -7.73
N MET A 73 0.83 -18.08 -7.09
CA MET A 73 -0.04 -16.93 -7.36
C MET A 73 0.68 -15.60 -7.12
N ALA A 74 1.36 -15.46 -6.00
CA ALA A 74 2.10 -14.25 -5.66
C ALA A 74 3.24 -14.00 -6.68
N PHE A 75 3.96 -15.04 -7.04
CA PHE A 75 5.05 -14.96 -8.03
C PHE A 75 4.53 -14.52 -9.41
N ILE A 76 3.49 -15.18 -9.92
CA ILE A 76 2.91 -14.85 -11.22
C ILE A 76 2.31 -13.44 -11.22
N ALA A 77 1.56 -13.08 -10.16
CA ALA A 77 0.99 -11.75 -10.03
C ALA A 77 2.07 -10.66 -10.08
N THR A 78 3.17 -10.86 -9.35
CA THR A 78 4.29 -9.91 -9.32
C THR A 78 5.05 -9.89 -10.64
N ALA A 79 5.31 -11.03 -11.25
CA ALA A 79 6.00 -11.13 -12.55
C ALA A 79 5.23 -10.40 -13.66
N ILE A 80 3.90 -10.53 -13.68
CA ILE A 80 3.06 -9.79 -14.62
C ILE A 80 3.00 -8.30 -14.25
N ALA A 81 2.98 -7.96 -12.97
CA ALA A 81 2.90 -6.58 -12.51
C ALA A 81 4.16 -5.76 -12.85
N LEU A 82 5.34 -6.38 -12.83
CA LEU A 82 6.63 -5.71 -13.02
C LEU A 82 6.71 -4.83 -14.29
N PRO A 83 6.43 -5.33 -15.51
CA PRO A 83 6.54 -4.52 -16.72
C PRO A 83 5.55 -3.34 -16.73
N PHE A 84 4.33 -3.55 -16.23
CA PHE A 84 3.35 -2.47 -16.12
C PHE A 84 3.76 -1.43 -15.08
N ALA A 85 4.22 -1.88 -13.93
CA ALA A 85 4.70 -0.99 -12.86
C ALA A 85 5.91 -0.17 -13.31
N PHE A 86 6.83 -0.77 -14.06
CA PHE A 86 7.99 -0.08 -14.61
C PHE A 86 7.57 1.07 -15.55
N ILE A 87 6.70 0.79 -16.52
CA ILE A 87 6.19 1.80 -17.45
C ILE A 87 5.44 2.91 -16.70
N LEU A 88 4.51 2.54 -15.81
CA LEU A 88 3.73 3.51 -15.04
C LEU A 88 4.58 4.31 -14.05
N GLY A 89 5.67 3.73 -13.55
CA GLY A 89 6.64 4.40 -12.69
C GLY A 89 7.29 5.61 -13.38
N PHE A 90 7.68 5.48 -14.64
CA PHE A 90 8.21 6.61 -15.42
C PHE A 90 7.19 7.72 -15.59
N PHE A 91 5.94 7.40 -15.89
CA PHE A 91 4.86 8.39 -16.01
C PHE A 91 4.44 8.98 -14.65
N ALA A 92 4.79 8.34 -13.55
CA ALA A 92 4.53 8.81 -12.20
C ALA A 92 5.70 9.60 -11.59
N ALA A 93 6.85 9.69 -12.28
CA ALA A 93 8.01 10.45 -11.84
C ALA A 93 7.89 11.91 -12.31
N ARG A 94 7.87 12.84 -11.35
CA ARG A 94 7.65 14.25 -11.61
C ARG A 94 8.77 14.88 -12.42
N ASN A 95 10.02 14.60 -12.05
CA ASN A 95 11.22 15.13 -12.70
C ASN A 95 11.27 14.82 -14.21
N LEU A 96 10.65 13.72 -14.68
CA LEU A 96 10.59 13.37 -16.10
C LEU A 96 9.43 14.04 -16.83
N MET A 97 8.39 14.48 -16.10
CA MET A 97 7.14 14.99 -16.68
C MET A 97 7.01 16.51 -16.62
N GLU A 98 7.84 17.23 -15.85
CA GLU A 98 7.77 18.69 -15.66
C GLU A 98 8.05 19.50 -16.94
N GLY A 99 8.69 18.92 -17.96
CA GLY A 99 9.08 19.63 -19.18
C GLY A 99 7.92 20.05 -20.09
N SER A 100 6.68 19.59 -19.86
CA SER A 100 5.54 19.84 -20.74
C SER A 100 4.22 19.84 -19.96
N ARG A 101 3.24 20.67 -20.43
CA ARG A 101 1.88 20.69 -19.86
C ARG A 101 1.17 19.35 -20.02
N ILE A 102 1.40 18.66 -21.13
CA ILE A 102 0.85 17.34 -21.40
C ILE A 102 1.48 16.30 -20.46
N GLY A 103 2.79 16.37 -20.27
CA GLY A 103 3.50 15.51 -19.32
C GLY A 103 2.96 15.65 -17.90
N MET A 104 2.75 16.89 -17.44
CA MET A 104 2.20 17.16 -16.11
C MET A 104 0.75 16.64 -15.96
N MET A 105 -0.05 16.69 -17.02
CA MET A 105 -1.40 16.12 -17.02
C MET A 105 -1.35 14.58 -16.90
N ILE A 106 -0.47 13.93 -17.69
CA ILE A 106 -0.25 12.48 -17.62
C ILE A 106 0.22 12.06 -16.23
N TYR A 107 1.20 12.77 -15.66
CA TYR A 107 1.68 12.56 -14.30
C TYR A 107 0.54 12.61 -13.28
N THR A 108 -0.27 13.69 -13.31
CA THR A 108 -1.34 13.90 -12.34
C THR A 108 -2.40 12.80 -12.42
N VAL A 109 -2.83 12.45 -13.62
CA VAL A 109 -3.83 11.41 -13.85
C VAL A 109 -3.30 10.04 -13.43
N ASN A 110 -2.08 9.70 -13.86
CA ASN A 110 -1.46 8.43 -13.51
C ASN A 110 -1.27 8.31 -11.98
N ARG A 111 -0.74 9.34 -11.34
CA ARG A 111 -0.52 9.35 -9.89
C ARG A 111 -1.83 9.28 -9.09
N PHE A 112 -2.89 9.91 -9.59
CA PHE A 112 -4.23 9.78 -9.03
C PHE A 112 -4.73 8.33 -9.05
N PHE A 113 -4.65 7.66 -10.20
CA PHE A 113 -5.08 6.26 -10.34
C PHE A 113 -4.22 5.31 -9.51
N LEU A 114 -2.90 5.47 -9.50
CA LEU A 114 -2.01 4.65 -8.67
C LEU A 114 -2.31 4.80 -7.18
N ASN A 115 -2.53 6.02 -6.70
CA ASN A 115 -2.87 6.28 -5.30
C ASN A 115 -4.25 5.71 -4.94
N LEU A 116 -5.24 5.87 -5.82
CA LEU A 116 -6.58 5.31 -5.63
C LEU A 116 -6.53 3.78 -5.54
N THR A 117 -5.86 3.14 -6.49
CA THR A 117 -5.74 1.68 -6.54
C THR A 117 -5.00 1.13 -5.31
N ARG A 118 -3.95 1.82 -4.85
CA ARG A 118 -3.18 1.44 -3.68
C ARG A 118 -3.93 1.64 -2.36
N SER A 119 -4.86 2.59 -2.30
CA SER A 119 -5.68 2.83 -1.10
C SER A 119 -6.75 1.76 -0.89
N ILE A 120 -7.06 0.98 -1.93
CA ILE A 120 -7.99 -0.15 -1.84
C ILE A 120 -7.20 -1.39 -1.44
N GLU A 121 -7.62 -2.04 -0.37
CA GLU A 121 -6.99 -3.27 0.11
C GLU A 121 -7.12 -4.41 -0.91
N PRO A 122 -6.09 -5.27 -1.10
CA PRO A 122 -6.14 -6.40 -2.03
C PRO A 122 -7.34 -7.32 -1.83
N LEU A 123 -7.85 -7.45 -0.60
CA LEU A 123 -9.03 -8.25 -0.31
C LEU A 123 -10.29 -7.71 -1.02
N VAL A 124 -10.45 -6.38 -1.08
CA VAL A 124 -11.59 -5.76 -1.79
C VAL A 124 -11.49 -6.03 -3.29
N TRP A 125 -10.28 -5.93 -3.87
CA TRP A 125 -10.04 -6.31 -5.26
C TRP A 125 -10.36 -7.79 -5.50
N ALA A 126 -9.97 -8.68 -4.58
CA ALA A 126 -10.27 -10.11 -4.70
C ALA A 126 -11.78 -10.38 -4.71
N ILE A 127 -12.56 -9.65 -3.90
CA ILE A 127 -14.04 -9.76 -3.91
C ILE A 127 -14.60 -9.29 -5.26
N ILE A 128 -14.14 -8.14 -5.77
CA ILE A 128 -14.59 -7.61 -7.08
C ILE A 128 -14.29 -8.62 -8.19
N PHE A 129 -13.07 -9.15 -8.25
CA PHE A 129 -12.69 -10.14 -9.26
C PHE A 129 -13.42 -11.47 -9.07
N SER A 130 -13.72 -11.87 -7.83
CA SER A 130 -14.52 -13.09 -7.58
C SER A 130 -15.92 -13.03 -8.17
N VAL A 131 -16.52 -11.83 -8.19
CA VAL A 131 -17.82 -11.63 -8.86
C VAL A 131 -17.69 -11.72 -10.38
N TRP A 132 -16.55 -11.30 -10.93
CA TRP A 132 -16.33 -11.25 -12.38
C TRP A 132 -15.87 -12.59 -12.96
N VAL A 133 -14.88 -13.23 -12.36
CA VAL A 133 -14.23 -14.45 -12.90
C VAL A 133 -14.55 -15.72 -12.08
N GLY A 134 -15.34 -15.59 -10.99
CA GLY A 134 -15.62 -16.67 -10.07
C GLY A 134 -14.68 -16.74 -8.87
N ILE A 135 -15.14 -17.41 -7.81
CA ILE A 135 -14.37 -17.61 -6.58
C ILE A 135 -13.25 -18.61 -6.88
N GLY A 136 -12.00 -18.21 -6.67
CA GLY A 136 -10.85 -19.10 -6.87
C GLY A 136 -9.49 -18.37 -6.87
N PRO A 137 -8.41 -19.13 -7.02
CA PRO A 137 -7.04 -18.61 -7.02
C PRO A 137 -6.80 -17.51 -8.07
N PHE A 138 -7.48 -17.61 -9.21
CA PHE A 138 -7.34 -16.63 -10.30
C PHE A 138 -7.81 -15.23 -9.90
N ALA A 139 -8.94 -15.13 -9.17
CA ALA A 139 -9.42 -13.85 -8.65
C ALA A 139 -8.42 -13.21 -7.67
N GLY A 140 -7.84 -14.04 -6.79
CA GLY A 140 -6.78 -13.62 -5.86
C GLY A 140 -5.51 -13.15 -6.58
N MET A 141 -5.08 -13.87 -7.61
CA MET A 141 -3.94 -13.49 -8.44
C MET A 141 -4.16 -12.13 -9.13
N LEU A 142 -5.33 -11.88 -9.70
CA LEU A 142 -5.67 -10.60 -10.32
C LEU A 142 -5.65 -9.46 -9.31
N ALA A 143 -6.18 -9.69 -8.11
CA ALA A 143 -6.18 -8.71 -7.02
C ALA A 143 -4.76 -8.33 -6.58
N LEU A 144 -3.91 -9.33 -6.38
CA LEU A 144 -2.50 -9.12 -6.07
C LEU A 144 -1.75 -8.40 -7.20
N MET A 145 -2.03 -8.75 -8.45
CA MET A 145 -1.43 -8.11 -9.63
C MET A 145 -1.74 -6.61 -9.67
N ILE A 146 -3.01 -6.23 -9.56
CA ILE A 146 -3.43 -4.81 -9.58
C ILE A 146 -2.80 -4.03 -8.42
N HIS A 147 -2.82 -4.60 -7.23
CA HIS A 147 -2.19 -3.98 -6.06
C HIS A 147 -0.67 -3.86 -6.21
N SER A 148 0.00 -4.89 -6.75
CA SER A 148 1.44 -4.88 -7.00
C SER A 148 1.84 -3.86 -8.06
N ILE A 149 1.06 -3.69 -9.14
CA ILE A 149 1.31 -2.66 -10.16
C ILE A 149 1.38 -1.28 -9.51
N SER A 150 0.36 -0.91 -8.73
CA SER A 150 0.30 0.42 -8.12
C SER A 150 1.36 0.63 -7.05
N SER A 151 1.67 -0.38 -6.25
CA SER A 151 2.69 -0.30 -5.21
C SER A 151 4.10 -0.19 -5.79
N LEU A 152 4.44 -1.04 -6.77
CA LEU A 152 5.74 -1.02 -7.43
C LEU A 152 5.94 0.23 -8.30
N ALA A 153 4.91 0.67 -9.04
CA ALA A 153 4.99 1.90 -9.83
C ALA A 153 5.27 3.12 -8.95
N LYS A 154 4.67 3.17 -7.75
CA LYS A 154 4.96 4.22 -6.77
C LYS A 154 6.40 4.15 -6.28
N LEU A 155 6.91 2.97 -5.92
CA LEU A 155 8.30 2.79 -5.50
C LEU A 155 9.27 3.19 -6.61
N TYR A 156 9.04 2.75 -7.85
CA TYR A 156 9.87 3.13 -8.99
C TYR A 156 9.84 4.64 -9.24
N SER A 157 8.68 5.29 -9.15
CA SER A 157 8.60 6.74 -9.33
C SER A 157 9.40 7.50 -8.26
N GLU A 158 9.37 7.04 -7.01
CA GLU A 158 10.13 7.64 -5.91
C GLU A 158 11.65 7.44 -6.10
N GLN A 159 12.07 6.27 -6.57
CA GLN A 159 13.48 6.03 -6.91
C GLN A 159 13.93 6.93 -8.06
N ILE A 160 13.15 7.05 -9.14
CA ILE A 160 13.44 7.92 -10.26
C ILE A 160 13.48 9.41 -9.86
N GLU A 161 12.62 9.84 -8.93
CA GLU A 161 12.63 11.21 -8.40
C GLU A 161 13.86 11.52 -7.54
N ASN A 162 14.48 10.49 -6.94
CA ASN A 162 15.62 10.61 -6.03
C ASN A 162 17.00 10.40 -6.69
N ILE A 163 17.08 10.13 -7.99
CA ILE A 163 18.34 9.92 -8.69
C ILE A 163 19.18 11.21 -8.77
N SER A 164 20.50 11.05 -8.91
CA SER A 164 21.41 12.17 -9.14
C SER A 164 21.19 12.79 -10.53
N ASN A 165 21.20 14.14 -10.60
CA ASN A 165 21.06 14.85 -11.86
C ASN A 165 22.38 14.88 -12.65
N ASP A 166 23.54 14.68 -12.01
CA ASP A 166 24.84 14.83 -12.67
C ASP A 166 25.03 13.95 -13.91
N PRO A 167 24.71 12.63 -13.86
CA PRO A 167 24.78 11.78 -15.06
C PRO A 167 23.77 12.18 -16.15
N ILE A 168 22.59 12.65 -15.75
CA ILE A 168 21.54 13.10 -16.66
C ILE A 168 22.01 14.35 -17.43
N GLU A 169 22.57 15.33 -16.72
CA GLU A 169 23.10 16.55 -17.31
C GLU A 169 24.29 16.26 -18.25
N ALA A 170 25.20 15.38 -17.84
CA ALA A 170 26.34 14.99 -18.65
C ALA A 170 25.91 14.35 -19.99
N ILE A 171 24.94 13.43 -19.98
CA ILE A 171 24.41 12.80 -21.18
C ILE A 171 23.62 13.79 -22.02
N THR A 172 22.83 14.66 -21.40
CA THR A 172 22.06 15.70 -22.10
C THR A 172 22.99 16.68 -22.81
N ALA A 173 24.12 17.05 -22.19
CA ALA A 173 25.13 17.93 -22.79
C ALA A 173 25.76 17.36 -24.08
N THR A 174 25.73 16.05 -24.28
CA THR A 174 26.19 15.44 -25.54
C THR A 174 25.19 15.56 -26.71
N GLY A 175 24.02 16.18 -26.48
CA GLY A 175 22.95 16.27 -27.47
C GLY A 175 22.14 15.00 -27.63
N ALA A 176 22.15 14.10 -26.64
CA ALA A 176 21.42 12.84 -26.68
C ALA A 176 19.90 13.07 -26.71
N HIS A 177 19.19 12.20 -27.45
CA HIS A 177 17.72 12.23 -27.49
C HIS A 177 17.13 11.87 -26.09
N PRO A 178 16.00 12.47 -25.66
CA PRO A 178 15.41 12.22 -24.33
C PRO A 178 15.25 10.74 -23.94
N ILE A 179 14.92 9.86 -24.90
CA ILE A 179 14.84 8.41 -24.66
C ILE A 179 16.21 7.83 -24.29
N GLN A 180 17.29 8.31 -24.92
CA GLN A 180 18.67 7.88 -24.61
C GLN A 180 19.10 8.38 -23.24
N VAL A 181 18.70 9.59 -22.87
CA VAL A 181 18.95 10.14 -21.52
C VAL A 181 18.27 9.26 -20.46
N ILE A 182 17.02 8.86 -20.67
CA ILE A 182 16.32 7.95 -19.75
C ILE A 182 17.06 6.60 -19.69
N TRP A 183 17.38 6.00 -20.84
CA TRP A 183 17.96 4.66 -20.89
C TRP A 183 19.38 4.58 -20.34
N TYR A 184 20.20 5.58 -20.56
CA TYR A 184 21.61 5.60 -20.10
C TYR A 184 21.86 6.43 -18.85
N GLY A 185 20.99 7.38 -18.52
CA GLY A 185 21.16 8.27 -17.37
C GLY A 185 20.26 7.94 -16.17
N VAL A 186 19.06 7.42 -16.43
CA VAL A 186 18.08 7.13 -15.37
C VAL A 186 18.07 5.65 -14.99
N VAL A 187 17.89 4.76 -15.98
CA VAL A 187 17.73 3.30 -15.74
C VAL A 187 18.91 2.64 -15.01
N PRO A 188 20.18 3.02 -15.24
CA PRO A 188 21.31 2.38 -14.55
C PRO A 188 21.51 2.80 -13.10
N GLN A 189 20.90 3.89 -12.64
CA GLN A 189 20.97 4.39 -11.26
C GLN A 189 19.95 3.69 -10.38
#